data_44a908a25514071dd343495db30cda38
#
_entry.id   44a908a25514071dd343495db30cda38
#
_cell.length_a   1.000
_cell.length_b   1.000
_cell.length_c   1.000
_cell.angle_alpha   90.00
_cell.angle_beta   90.00
_cell.angle_gamma   90.00
#
_symmetry.space_group_name_H-M   'P 1'
#
loop_
_entity.id
_entity.type
_entity.pdbx_description
1 polymer ?
#
loop_
_entity_poly.entity_id
_entity_poly.type
_entity_poly.pdbx_seq_one_letter_code
_entity_poly.pdbx_strand_id
1 'polypeptide(L)'
;PFEKMAEALQMSKLSSQTIKDVKAKFSFADGKVNVKPFDVNLGKIKTNVSGFTTLEQGIDYDLKMMVPKEEIPAAMIKTVEQAISKVNSLAPGLDMKSVPDQIPVKVDVLGSVMNPKIATNFKESLMEATGNLKDNLINNIKETAKDTVKAIVNDKIDDAKEELEKKKQQILAEAQKNADKVRAE
;
A
#
# COMPACT_ATOMS: atom_id res chain seq x y z
N PRO A 1 20.13 16.27 -16.16
CA PRO A 1 19.05 15.27 -15.93
C PRO A 1 19.04 14.76 -14.49
N PHE A 2 20.21 14.38 -13.92
CA PHE A 2 20.30 13.81 -12.57
C PHE A 2 19.86 14.77 -11.45
N GLU A 3 20.09 16.06 -11.57
CA GLU A 3 19.63 17.05 -10.59
C GLU A 3 18.10 17.06 -10.47
N LYS A 4 17.39 17.11 -11.59
CA LYS A 4 15.91 17.06 -11.59
C LYS A 4 15.37 15.73 -11.05
N MET A 5 16.06 14.62 -11.33
CA MET A 5 15.69 13.32 -10.80
C MET A 5 15.96 13.23 -9.30
N ALA A 6 17.08 13.78 -8.83
CA ALA A 6 17.41 13.88 -7.41
C ALA A 6 16.38 14.70 -6.65
N GLU A 7 15.90 15.80 -7.23
CA GLU A 7 14.82 16.63 -6.68
C GLU A 7 13.49 15.88 -6.64
N ALA A 8 13.07 15.27 -7.75
CA ALA A 8 11.79 14.54 -7.83
C ALA A 8 11.72 13.36 -6.87
N LEU A 9 12.84 12.67 -6.63
CA LEU A 9 12.95 11.54 -5.68
C LEU A 9 13.34 11.99 -4.26
N GLN A 10 13.62 13.28 -4.05
CA GLN A 10 14.16 13.84 -2.80
C GLN A 10 15.46 13.16 -2.34
N MET A 11 16.26 12.68 -3.28
CA MET A 11 17.50 11.93 -3.06
C MET A 11 18.70 12.71 -3.58
N SER A 12 19.21 13.64 -2.78
CA SER A 12 20.30 14.57 -3.17
C SER A 12 21.57 13.86 -3.67
N LYS A 13 21.87 12.66 -3.18
CA LYS A 13 23.02 11.86 -3.62
C LYS A 13 22.95 11.45 -5.10
N LEU A 14 21.76 11.42 -5.72
CA LEU A 14 21.61 11.10 -7.14
C LEU A 14 22.19 12.20 -8.05
N SER A 15 22.24 13.44 -7.62
CA SER A 15 22.74 14.56 -8.43
C SER A 15 24.24 14.43 -8.77
N SER A 16 25.01 13.76 -7.91
CA SER A 16 26.47 13.60 -8.04
C SER A 16 26.88 12.23 -8.59
N GLN A 17 25.94 11.39 -9.01
CA GLN A 17 26.28 10.06 -9.52
C GLN A 17 26.91 10.11 -10.92
N THR A 18 27.97 9.33 -11.09
CA THR A 18 28.61 9.11 -12.40
C THR A 18 28.26 7.72 -12.90
N ILE A 19 27.73 7.65 -14.11
CA ILE A 19 27.47 6.39 -14.79
C ILE A 19 28.77 5.92 -15.43
N LYS A 20 29.19 4.68 -15.15
CA LYS A 20 30.37 4.05 -15.73
C LYS A 20 29.96 2.75 -16.43
N ASP A 21 30.72 2.39 -17.45
CA ASP A 21 30.64 1.08 -18.13
C ASP A 21 29.25 0.73 -18.68
N VAL A 22 28.56 1.73 -19.25
CA VAL A 22 27.23 1.51 -19.88
C VAL A 22 27.38 0.83 -21.24
N LYS A 23 26.72 -0.31 -21.39
CA LYS A 23 26.54 -1.00 -22.67
C LYS A 23 25.09 -0.92 -23.10
N ALA A 24 24.77 0.04 -23.95
CA ALA A 24 23.44 0.21 -24.52
C ALA A 24 23.43 -0.19 -26.00
N LYS A 25 22.31 -0.78 -26.43
CA LYS A 25 22.04 -1.07 -27.85
C LYS A 25 21.02 -0.07 -28.37
N PHE A 26 21.31 0.46 -29.55
CA PHE A 26 20.46 1.44 -30.22
C PHE A 26 19.91 0.91 -31.52
N SER A 27 18.73 1.37 -31.89
CA SER A 27 18.18 1.18 -33.25
C SER A 27 17.56 2.49 -33.72
N PHE A 28 17.69 2.75 -35.01
CA PHE A 28 17.14 3.92 -35.66
C PHE A 28 15.90 3.50 -36.46
N ALA A 29 14.74 4.06 -36.11
CA ALA A 29 13.51 3.82 -36.84
C ALA A 29 12.58 5.05 -36.63
N ASP A 30 11.84 5.42 -37.68
CA ASP A 30 10.80 6.44 -37.66
C ASP A 30 11.23 7.78 -37.03
N GLY A 31 12.43 8.24 -37.36
CA GLY A 31 12.99 9.48 -36.82
C GLY A 31 13.37 9.44 -35.32
N LYS A 32 13.49 8.23 -34.78
CA LYS A 32 13.83 8.00 -33.38
C LYS A 32 15.09 7.17 -33.24
N VAL A 33 15.85 7.47 -32.19
CA VAL A 33 16.91 6.62 -31.67
C VAL A 33 16.33 5.84 -30.51
N ASN A 34 15.97 4.58 -30.74
CA ASN A 34 15.41 3.71 -29.73
C ASN A 34 16.54 3.06 -28.93
N VAL A 35 16.44 3.13 -27.60
CA VAL A 35 17.38 2.52 -26.66
C VAL A 35 16.74 1.23 -26.14
N LYS A 36 17.35 0.08 -26.47
CA LYS A 36 16.89 -1.21 -25.92
C LYS A 36 17.15 -1.25 -24.42
N PRO A 37 16.30 -1.96 -23.64
CA PRO A 37 16.48 -2.07 -22.20
C PRO A 37 17.90 -2.51 -21.84
N PHE A 38 18.53 -1.77 -20.92
CA PHE A 38 19.84 -2.08 -20.37
C PHE A 38 19.89 -1.73 -18.89
N ASP A 39 20.76 -2.42 -18.16
CA ASP A 39 20.94 -2.19 -16.73
C ASP A 39 22.12 -1.25 -16.47
N VAL A 40 21.95 -0.36 -15.50
CA VAL A 40 22.97 0.57 -15.02
C VAL A 40 22.86 0.72 -13.51
N ASN A 41 23.99 0.97 -12.86
CA ASN A 41 24.00 1.29 -11.45
C ASN A 41 24.17 2.82 -11.27
N LEU A 42 23.19 3.42 -10.58
CA LEU A 42 23.27 4.80 -10.12
C LEU A 42 23.70 4.78 -8.64
N GLY A 43 25.01 4.73 -8.39
CA GLY A 43 25.52 4.42 -7.07
C GLY A 43 25.12 3.02 -6.62
N LYS A 44 24.34 2.90 -5.54
CA LYS A 44 23.80 1.64 -5.04
C LYS A 44 22.47 1.24 -5.65
N ILE A 45 21.88 2.09 -6.49
CA ILE A 45 20.56 1.91 -7.06
C ILE A 45 20.69 1.19 -8.40
N LYS A 46 20.23 -0.05 -8.47
CA LYS A 46 20.12 -0.79 -9.72
C LYS A 46 18.98 -0.22 -10.54
N THR A 47 19.28 0.14 -11.78
CA THR A 47 18.33 0.82 -12.66
C THR A 47 18.31 0.14 -14.04
N ASN A 48 17.13 -0.26 -14.50
CA ASN A 48 16.91 -0.66 -15.88
C ASN A 48 16.37 0.54 -16.66
N VAL A 49 16.99 0.87 -17.76
CA VAL A 49 16.68 2.05 -18.59
C VAL A 49 16.24 1.59 -19.98
N SER A 50 15.13 2.13 -20.46
CA SER A 50 14.66 1.96 -21.83
C SER A 50 13.98 3.24 -22.32
N GLY A 51 13.81 3.40 -23.62
CA GLY A 51 13.13 4.56 -24.17
C GLY A 51 13.67 4.98 -25.52
N PHE A 52 13.42 6.22 -25.87
CA PHE A 52 13.91 6.78 -27.15
C PHE A 52 14.21 8.28 -27.06
N THR A 53 15.01 8.73 -28.00
CA THR A 53 15.21 10.16 -28.30
C THR A 53 14.82 10.41 -29.75
N THR A 54 14.05 11.48 -30.01
CA THR A 54 13.75 11.91 -31.39
C THR A 54 14.90 12.75 -31.96
N LEU A 55 14.98 12.85 -33.29
CA LEU A 55 15.96 13.73 -33.97
C LEU A 55 15.75 15.22 -33.58
N GLU A 56 14.54 15.60 -33.15
CA GLU A 56 14.17 16.93 -32.67
C GLU A 56 14.45 17.12 -31.17
N GLN A 57 15.27 16.25 -30.56
CA GLN A 57 15.65 16.28 -29.14
C GLN A 57 14.52 15.99 -28.15
N GLY A 58 13.39 15.47 -28.60
CA GLY A 58 12.36 14.90 -27.72
C GLY A 58 12.87 13.64 -27.02
N ILE A 59 12.51 13.43 -25.79
CA ILE A 59 12.89 12.26 -24.99
C ILE A 59 11.69 11.61 -24.33
N ASP A 60 11.72 10.28 -24.26
CA ASP A 60 10.77 9.46 -23.54
C ASP A 60 11.53 8.22 -23.03
N TYR A 61 11.89 8.26 -21.75
CA TYR A 61 12.62 7.20 -21.07
C TYR A 61 11.87 6.68 -19.86
N ASP A 62 11.83 5.37 -19.73
CA ASP A 62 11.31 4.62 -18.58
C ASP A 62 12.51 4.06 -17.79
N LEU A 63 12.59 4.40 -16.52
CA LEU A 63 13.60 3.90 -15.60
C LEU A 63 12.91 3.07 -14.51
N LYS A 64 13.28 1.80 -14.41
CA LYS A 64 12.86 0.91 -13.33
C LYS A 64 14.00 0.76 -12.35
N MET A 65 13.82 1.31 -11.15
CA MET A 65 14.87 1.45 -10.14
C MET A 65 14.57 0.55 -8.95
N MET A 66 15.59 -0.13 -8.43
CA MET A 66 15.52 -0.82 -7.13
C MET A 66 16.28 0.06 -6.11
N VAL A 67 15.50 0.80 -5.31
CA VAL A 67 16.05 1.78 -4.37
C VAL A 67 16.27 1.12 -3.01
N PRO A 68 17.52 1.00 -2.53
CA PRO A 68 17.79 0.51 -1.19
C PRO A 68 17.20 1.43 -0.12
N LYS A 69 16.69 0.87 0.98
CA LYS A 69 16.08 1.61 2.10
C LYS A 69 17.01 2.71 2.64
N GLU A 70 18.29 2.44 2.71
CA GLU A 70 19.31 3.39 3.19
C GLU A 70 19.56 4.60 2.26
N GLU A 71 19.13 4.52 1.02
CA GLU A 71 19.19 5.65 0.08
C GLU A 71 17.93 6.53 0.13
N ILE A 72 16.87 6.08 0.82
CA ILE A 72 15.64 6.84 1.02
C ILE A 72 15.85 7.83 2.17
N PRO A 73 15.37 9.08 2.05
CA PRO A 73 15.45 10.04 3.14
C PRO A 73 14.85 9.52 4.44
N ALA A 74 15.60 9.60 5.54
CA ALA A 74 15.18 9.09 6.84
C ALA A 74 13.84 9.67 7.33
N ALA A 75 13.54 10.92 6.96
CA ALA A 75 12.26 11.57 7.28
C ALA A 75 11.08 10.84 6.61
N MET A 76 11.24 10.37 5.36
CA MET A 76 10.21 9.62 4.65
C MET A 76 10.02 8.23 5.26
N ILE A 77 11.10 7.52 5.56
CA ILE A 77 11.06 6.22 6.25
C ILE A 77 10.33 6.36 7.58
N LYS A 78 10.71 7.34 8.41
CA LYS A 78 10.08 7.59 9.71
C LYS A 78 8.57 7.89 9.59
N THR A 79 8.17 8.67 8.59
CA THR A 79 6.75 8.97 8.35
C THR A 79 5.96 7.70 8.03
N VAL A 80 6.50 6.82 7.19
CA VAL A 80 5.86 5.55 6.83
C VAL A 80 5.82 4.60 8.02
N GLU A 81 6.91 4.46 8.77
CA GLU A 81 6.97 3.61 9.97
C GLU A 81 6.00 4.08 11.06
N GLN A 82 5.83 5.39 11.24
CA GLN A 82 4.81 5.96 12.14
C GLN A 82 3.39 5.65 11.67
N ALA A 83 3.12 5.73 10.36
CA ALA A 83 1.82 5.36 9.80
C ALA A 83 1.53 3.87 10.01
N ILE A 84 2.50 2.99 9.75
CA ILE A 84 2.41 1.55 10.01
C ILE A 84 2.11 1.28 11.50
N SER A 85 2.85 1.91 12.41
CA SER A 85 2.67 1.74 13.86
C SER A 85 1.27 2.16 14.31
N LYS A 86 0.75 3.29 13.81
CA LYS A 86 -0.61 3.73 14.10
C LYS A 86 -1.66 2.75 13.60
N VAL A 87 -1.50 2.23 12.39
CA VAL A 87 -2.44 1.25 11.83
C VAL A 87 -2.42 -0.03 12.63
N ASN A 88 -1.25 -0.57 12.98
CA ASN A 88 -1.12 -1.79 13.78
C ASN A 88 -1.71 -1.62 15.21
N SER A 89 -1.65 -0.40 15.76
CA SER A 89 -2.26 -0.11 17.07
C SER A 89 -3.79 0.03 17.03
N LEU A 90 -4.35 0.51 15.92
CA LEU A 90 -5.79 0.71 15.75
C LEU A 90 -6.51 -0.56 15.27
N ALA A 91 -5.80 -1.46 14.61
CA ALA A 91 -6.33 -2.70 14.08
C ALA A 91 -5.39 -3.87 14.45
N PRO A 92 -5.46 -4.39 15.69
CA PRO A 92 -4.71 -5.57 16.10
C PRO A 92 -5.07 -6.76 15.22
N GLY A 93 -4.09 -7.32 14.51
CA GLY A 93 -4.29 -8.38 13.51
C GLY A 93 -3.95 -7.96 12.06
N LEU A 94 -3.75 -6.66 11.82
CA LEU A 94 -3.06 -6.16 10.64
C LEU A 94 -1.56 -6.22 10.90
N ASP A 95 -0.94 -7.28 10.43
CA ASP A 95 0.53 -7.41 10.48
C ASP A 95 1.14 -6.64 9.30
N MET A 96 1.15 -5.31 9.40
CA MET A 96 1.79 -4.47 8.40
C MET A 96 3.30 -4.61 8.50
N LYS A 97 3.89 -4.98 7.37
CA LYS A 97 5.33 -5.19 7.27
C LYS A 97 6.09 -3.86 7.38
N SER A 98 7.26 -3.91 7.99
CA SER A 98 8.22 -2.80 7.94
C SER A 98 8.63 -2.47 6.51
N VAL A 99 9.16 -1.26 6.29
CA VAL A 99 9.69 -0.86 4.97
C VAL A 99 10.74 -1.87 4.53
N PRO A 100 10.59 -2.50 3.34
CA PRO A 100 11.54 -3.51 2.85
C PRO A 100 12.91 -2.89 2.53
N ASP A 101 13.94 -3.73 2.45
CA ASP A 101 15.32 -3.29 2.18
C ASP A 101 15.49 -2.69 0.79
N GLN A 102 14.64 -3.06 -0.16
CA GLN A 102 14.64 -2.53 -1.53
C GLN A 102 13.21 -2.21 -1.98
N ILE A 103 13.03 -1.07 -2.60
CA ILE A 103 11.74 -0.59 -3.09
C ILE A 103 11.81 -0.41 -4.61
N PRO A 104 10.92 -1.07 -5.37
CA PRO A 104 10.82 -0.86 -6.80
C PRO A 104 10.18 0.51 -7.07
N VAL A 105 10.89 1.36 -7.81
CA VAL A 105 10.42 2.71 -8.18
C VAL A 105 10.47 2.86 -9.69
N LYS A 106 9.39 3.39 -10.26
CA LYS A 106 9.32 3.78 -11.66
C LYS A 106 9.55 5.28 -11.79
N VAL A 107 10.39 5.67 -12.75
CA VAL A 107 10.66 7.06 -13.09
C VAL A 107 10.53 7.23 -14.60
N ASP A 108 9.62 8.10 -15.03
CA ASP A 108 9.44 8.49 -16.41
C ASP A 108 10.17 9.83 -16.65
N VAL A 109 11.02 9.87 -17.69
CA VAL A 109 11.76 11.07 -18.09
C VAL A 109 11.27 11.49 -19.47
N LEU A 110 10.47 12.53 -19.50
CA LEU A 110 9.74 13.00 -20.68
C LEU A 110 10.19 14.41 -21.11
N GLY A 111 9.77 14.83 -22.29
CA GLY A 111 9.94 16.20 -22.78
C GLY A 111 11.10 16.37 -23.75
N SER A 112 12.10 17.19 -23.44
CA SER A 112 13.28 17.38 -24.29
C SER A 112 14.57 17.22 -23.51
N VAL A 113 15.66 16.94 -24.23
CA VAL A 113 17.02 16.84 -23.66
C VAL A 113 17.38 18.09 -22.85
N MET A 114 16.97 19.28 -23.33
CA MET A 114 17.29 20.56 -22.67
C MET A 114 16.34 20.86 -21.50
N ASN A 115 15.11 20.33 -21.51
CA ASN A 115 14.13 20.55 -20.47
C ASN A 115 13.36 19.25 -20.13
N PRO A 116 14.02 18.30 -19.47
CA PRO A 116 13.39 17.05 -19.07
C PRO A 116 12.35 17.28 -17.97
N LYS A 117 11.22 16.58 -18.09
CA LYS A 117 10.18 16.47 -17.06
C LYS A 117 10.30 15.09 -16.42
N ILE A 118 10.31 15.05 -15.09
CA ILE A 118 10.42 13.82 -14.32
C ILE A 118 9.08 13.52 -13.66
N ALA A 119 8.54 12.33 -13.92
CA ALA A 119 7.41 11.78 -13.17
C ALA A 119 7.87 10.53 -12.43
N THR A 120 7.36 10.31 -11.23
CA THR A 120 7.73 9.15 -10.42
C THR A 120 6.55 8.67 -9.60
N ASN A 121 6.45 7.35 -9.42
CA ASN A 121 5.52 6.70 -8.52
C ASN A 121 6.14 6.38 -7.15
N PHE A 122 7.18 7.10 -6.73
CA PHE A 122 7.96 6.77 -5.53
C PHE A 122 7.09 6.67 -4.26
N LYS A 123 6.15 7.59 -4.07
CA LYS A 123 5.23 7.57 -2.91
C LYS A 123 4.33 6.33 -2.93
N GLU A 124 3.75 6.05 -4.09
CA GLU A 124 2.89 4.88 -4.30
C GLU A 124 3.66 3.59 -4.07
N SER A 125 4.86 3.47 -4.65
CA SER A 125 5.73 2.31 -4.47
C SER A 125 6.13 2.09 -3.01
N LEU A 126 6.41 3.14 -2.27
CA LEU A 126 6.72 3.06 -0.84
C LEU A 126 5.50 2.57 -0.04
N MET A 127 4.30 3.03 -0.38
CA MET A 127 3.05 2.58 0.25
C MET A 127 2.70 1.14 -0.12
N GLU A 128 2.87 0.74 -1.38
CA GLU A 128 2.67 -0.65 -1.83
C GLU A 128 3.64 -1.63 -1.17
N ALA A 129 4.92 -1.24 -1.07
CA ALA A 129 5.95 -2.05 -0.45
C ALA A 129 5.67 -2.35 1.04
N THR A 130 4.91 -1.50 1.72
CA THR A 130 4.49 -1.68 3.12
C THR A 130 3.16 -2.40 3.28
N GLY A 131 2.56 -2.90 2.19
CA GLY A 131 1.39 -3.78 2.23
C GLY A 131 0.04 -3.09 2.03
N ASN A 132 -0.05 -2.17 1.07
CA ASN A 132 -1.32 -1.53 0.66
C ASN A 132 -2.19 -1.08 1.84
N LEU A 133 -1.69 -0.06 2.57
CA LEU A 133 -2.33 0.55 3.75
C LEU A 133 -3.85 0.73 3.59
N LYS A 134 -4.30 1.11 2.40
CA LYS A 134 -5.71 1.42 2.15
C LYS A 134 -6.57 0.18 2.02
N ASP A 135 -6.13 -0.83 1.27
CA ASP A 135 -6.93 -2.02 0.99
C ASP A 135 -6.97 -2.97 2.19
N ASN A 136 -5.85 -3.11 2.90
CA ASN A 136 -5.79 -3.86 4.14
C ASN A 136 -6.61 -3.20 5.26
N LEU A 137 -6.60 -1.87 5.36
CA LEU A 137 -7.41 -1.13 6.33
C LEU A 137 -8.91 -1.30 6.05
N ILE A 138 -9.34 -1.17 4.79
CA ILE A 138 -10.75 -1.33 4.39
C ILE A 138 -11.24 -2.76 4.61
N ASN A 139 -10.43 -3.76 4.26
CA ASN A 139 -10.80 -5.17 4.42
C ASN A 139 -10.88 -5.56 5.91
N ASN A 140 -9.96 -5.09 6.73
CA ASN A 140 -9.96 -5.39 8.15
C ASN A 140 -11.05 -4.64 8.93
N ILE A 141 -11.35 -3.39 8.57
CA ILE A 141 -12.52 -2.68 9.13
C ILE A 141 -13.81 -3.42 8.79
N LYS A 142 -13.94 -3.96 7.59
CA LYS A 142 -15.10 -4.78 7.19
C LYS A 142 -15.20 -6.09 7.98
N GLU A 143 -14.09 -6.78 8.21
CA GLU A 143 -14.07 -8.01 9.00
C GLU A 143 -14.34 -7.75 10.49
N THR A 144 -13.66 -6.78 11.09
CA THR A 144 -13.85 -6.39 12.49
C THR A 144 -15.28 -5.89 12.74
N ALA A 145 -15.85 -5.09 11.83
CA ALA A 145 -17.24 -4.67 11.92
C ALA A 145 -18.20 -5.84 11.80
N LYS A 146 -17.91 -6.82 10.94
CA LYS A 146 -18.73 -8.02 10.76
C LYS A 146 -18.70 -8.93 11.99
N ASP A 147 -17.55 -9.09 12.62
CA ASP A 147 -17.40 -9.88 13.85
C ASP A 147 -18.01 -9.18 15.04
N THR A 148 -17.86 -7.86 15.17
CA THR A 148 -18.51 -7.05 16.21
C THR A 148 -20.04 -7.09 16.09
N VAL A 149 -20.56 -6.95 14.87
CA VAL A 149 -22.02 -7.05 14.63
C VAL A 149 -22.53 -8.46 14.93
N LYS A 150 -21.80 -9.51 14.56
CA LYS A 150 -22.17 -10.90 14.92
C LYS A 150 -22.18 -11.12 16.43
N ALA A 151 -21.17 -10.61 17.15
CA ALA A 151 -21.12 -10.73 18.60
C ALA A 151 -22.31 -10.03 19.28
N ILE A 152 -22.63 -8.79 18.89
CA ILE A 152 -23.76 -8.03 19.41
C ILE A 152 -25.10 -8.70 19.07
N VAL A 153 -25.26 -9.25 17.87
CA VAL A 153 -26.48 -9.94 17.46
C VAL A 153 -26.65 -11.22 18.24
N ASN A 154 -25.61 -12.02 18.43
CA ASN A 154 -25.67 -13.26 19.20
C ASN A 154 -26.02 -12.98 20.69
N ASP A 155 -25.38 -11.99 21.29
CA ASP A 155 -25.65 -11.57 22.68
C ASP A 155 -27.13 -11.18 22.86
N LYS A 156 -27.66 -10.35 21.95
CA LYS A 156 -29.09 -9.98 21.98
C LYS A 156 -30.06 -11.14 21.72
N ILE A 157 -29.66 -12.12 20.89
CA ILE A 157 -30.46 -13.33 20.66
C ILE A 157 -30.48 -14.19 21.92
N ASP A 158 -29.37 -14.33 22.60
CA ASP A 158 -29.28 -15.14 23.82
C ASP A 158 -30.04 -14.48 24.98
N ASP A 159 -29.96 -13.17 25.15
CA ASP A 159 -30.77 -12.39 26.09
C ASP A 159 -32.28 -12.57 25.81
N ALA A 160 -32.68 -12.45 24.55
CA ALA A 160 -34.08 -12.62 24.17
C ALA A 160 -34.62 -14.07 24.40
N LYS A 161 -33.78 -15.09 24.20
CA LYS A 161 -34.13 -16.49 24.52
C LYS A 161 -34.31 -16.70 26.01
N GLU A 162 -33.39 -16.12 26.83
CA GLU A 162 -33.50 -16.20 28.30
C GLU A 162 -34.79 -15.52 28.84
N GLU A 163 -35.10 -14.36 28.27
CA GLU A 163 -36.35 -13.65 28.64
C GLU A 163 -37.62 -14.41 28.25
N LEU A 164 -37.57 -15.01 27.03
CA LEU A 164 -38.68 -15.85 26.55
C LEU A 164 -38.91 -17.10 27.42
N GLU A 165 -37.82 -17.76 27.82
CA GLU A 165 -37.93 -18.96 28.69
C GLU A 165 -38.42 -18.58 30.09
N LYS A 166 -38.01 -17.44 30.67
CA LYS A 166 -38.59 -16.94 31.93
C LYS A 166 -40.09 -16.66 31.82
N LYS A 167 -40.53 -16.01 30.75
CA LYS A 167 -41.96 -15.75 30.51
C LYS A 167 -42.75 -17.06 30.33
N LYS A 168 -42.21 -18.03 29.61
CA LYS A 168 -42.81 -19.33 29.43
C LYS A 168 -42.99 -20.09 30.75
N GLN A 169 -42.00 -20.08 31.64
CA GLN A 169 -42.10 -20.67 32.97
C GLN A 169 -43.13 -19.98 33.83
N GLN A 170 -43.23 -18.64 33.78
CA GLN A 170 -44.25 -17.88 34.49
C GLN A 170 -45.65 -18.24 34.05
N ILE A 171 -45.88 -18.31 32.75
CA ILE A 171 -47.20 -18.71 32.18
C ILE A 171 -47.55 -20.13 32.59
N LEU A 172 -46.63 -21.08 32.56
CA LEU A 172 -46.86 -22.46 32.99
C LEU A 172 -47.20 -22.54 34.46
N ALA A 173 -46.49 -21.80 35.34
CA ALA A 173 -46.77 -21.77 36.77
C ALA A 173 -48.14 -21.15 37.07
N GLU A 174 -48.53 -20.11 36.35
CA GLU A 174 -49.86 -19.48 36.50
C GLU A 174 -51.00 -20.38 35.99
N ALA A 175 -50.78 -21.06 34.87
CA ALA A 175 -51.74 -22.06 34.35
C ALA A 175 -51.94 -23.24 35.32
N GLN A 176 -50.85 -23.73 35.91
CA GLN A 176 -50.88 -24.80 36.93
C GLN A 176 -51.69 -24.34 38.16
N LYS A 177 -51.44 -23.14 38.66
CA LYS A 177 -52.14 -22.55 39.82
C LYS A 177 -53.63 -22.36 39.56
N ASN A 178 -53.99 -22.00 38.34
CA ASN A 178 -55.41 -21.89 37.93
C ASN A 178 -56.08 -23.26 37.78
N ALA A 179 -55.39 -24.26 37.24
CA ALA A 179 -55.87 -25.62 37.15
C ALA A 179 -56.11 -26.25 38.55
N ASP A 180 -55.21 -25.98 39.49
CA ASP A 180 -55.33 -26.46 40.88
C ASP A 180 -56.50 -25.80 41.60
N LYS A 181 -56.82 -24.52 41.35
CA LYS A 181 -57.99 -23.84 41.86
C LYS A 181 -59.32 -24.45 41.37
N VAL A 182 -59.41 -24.74 40.07
CA VAL A 182 -60.61 -25.35 39.47
C VAL A 182 -60.83 -26.80 39.94
N ARG A 183 -59.77 -27.49 40.40
CA ARG A 183 -59.91 -28.86 40.96
C ARG A 183 -60.34 -28.87 42.41
N ALA A 184 -60.23 -27.74 43.16
CA ALA A 184 -60.56 -27.63 44.57
C ALA A 184 -61.97 -27.10 44.82
N GLU A 185 -62.70 -26.71 43.81
CA GLU A 185 -64.15 -26.42 43.81
C GLU A 185 -64.95 -27.68 43.33
#